data_443e35a9f2b6db6dfffc39ab0a2fcd7d
#
_entry.id   443e35a9f2b6db6dfffc39ab0a2fcd7d
#
_cell.length_a   1.000
_cell.length_b   1.000
_cell.length_c   1.000
_cell.angle_alpha   90.00
_cell.angle_beta   90.00
_cell.angle_gamma   90.00
#
_symmetry.space_group_name_H-M   'P 1'
#
loop_
_entity.id
_entity.type
_entity.pdbx_description
1 polymer ?
#
loop_
_entity_poly.entity_id
_entity_poly.type
_entity_poly.pdbx_seq_one_letter_code
_entity_poly.pdbx_strand_id
1 'polypeptide(L)'
;MYINRKGNLLELGIIDIMAPAFFECLVLVGIHSYLGLHVIRRKVIFVDLALAQIAALGTTVGFLFGILPETTGAYWFSLSFTFLGAAVFSISRIRHEKIPQEAVIGITYAIAASVAILVIDKAPHGAEHLKNILTGSILWVKWSTILSAAIVYSIIGVFHFIFRKQFLLISEYPEKAYEQDLSVRFWDFLFYVSFGVVITHSVETAGVLLVFIFLVVPAIASILITNVLWKQLVIGWGLGVFVSIIGLYISYIADLPSGPTVVSFYGLMLTLIALFLFVKRADSKIQSLSKIAIGLGVTLIIIFGFYTMGEFFKSQYHKHEHDDFVTEEEHILHEVEAHQKLSSMSENELHLFLNSFSEVDYLHKIFDAEKDNYIRCRIADRIFQLDPNTGLTLLVNLLETCDIPFLKEEIVQKLRNISGENFNYDVFKENEDNKVALKKWHDWINKRNGQN
;
A
#
# COMPACT_ATOMS: atom_id res chain seq x y z
N MET A 1 -14.94 -29.34 29.23
CA MET A 1 -14.33 -30.00 28.06
C MET A 1 -14.48 -29.21 26.75
N TYR A 2 -14.71 -27.89 26.84
CA TYR A 2 -14.97 -27.00 25.68
C TYR A 2 -13.82 -26.00 25.37
N ILE A 3 -12.85 -25.89 26.27
CA ILE A 3 -11.77 -24.87 26.19
C ILE A 3 -10.62 -25.32 25.26
N ASN A 4 -10.42 -26.62 25.06
CA ASN A 4 -9.29 -27.11 24.24
C ASN A 4 -9.55 -27.15 22.73
N ARG A 5 -10.81 -27.02 22.28
CA ARG A 5 -11.14 -26.95 20.84
C ARG A 5 -11.03 -25.53 20.27
N LYS A 6 -11.19 -24.48 21.09
CA LYS A 6 -11.06 -23.09 20.63
C LYS A 6 -9.61 -22.67 20.32
N GLY A 7 -8.63 -23.19 21.05
CA GLY A 7 -7.22 -22.94 20.78
C GLY A 7 -6.78 -23.52 19.42
N ASN A 8 -7.09 -24.79 19.16
CA ASN A 8 -6.74 -25.45 17.92
C ASN A 8 -7.47 -24.89 16.69
N LEU A 9 -8.71 -24.40 16.82
CA LEU A 9 -9.44 -23.76 15.71
C LEU A 9 -8.91 -22.36 15.40
N LEU A 10 -8.42 -21.62 16.40
CA LEU A 10 -7.75 -20.34 16.19
C LEU A 10 -6.38 -20.52 15.54
N GLU A 11 -5.59 -21.51 15.98
CA GLU A 11 -4.29 -21.83 15.38
C GLU A 11 -4.42 -22.32 13.94
N LEU A 12 -5.40 -23.18 13.63
CA LEU A 12 -5.69 -23.61 12.25
C LEU A 12 -6.11 -22.43 11.37
N GLY A 13 -6.94 -21.52 11.87
CA GLY A 13 -7.35 -20.33 11.13
C GLY A 13 -6.19 -19.37 10.82
N ILE A 14 -5.19 -19.29 11.71
CA ILE A 14 -3.99 -18.49 11.48
C ILE A 14 -3.16 -19.09 10.34
N ILE A 15 -2.92 -20.40 10.37
CA ILE A 15 -2.15 -21.09 9.33
C ILE A 15 -2.86 -20.97 7.98
N ASP A 16 -4.18 -21.08 7.93
CA ASP A 16 -4.96 -20.97 6.69
C ASP A 16 -4.83 -19.58 6.03
N ILE A 17 -4.70 -18.52 6.81
CA ILE A 17 -4.52 -17.14 6.31
C ILE A 17 -3.05 -16.85 5.99
N MET A 18 -2.13 -17.26 6.86
CA MET A 18 -0.71 -16.92 6.75
C MET A 18 0.05 -17.81 5.75
N ALA A 19 -0.39 -19.07 5.58
CA ALA A 19 0.30 -20.00 4.67
C ALA A 19 0.29 -19.51 3.21
N PRO A 20 -0.85 -19.09 2.61
CA PRO A 20 -0.83 -18.55 1.25
C PRO A 20 0.13 -17.35 1.09
N ALA A 21 0.08 -16.39 2.03
CA ALA A 21 0.97 -15.24 2.01
C ALA A 21 2.46 -15.63 2.08
N PHE A 22 2.78 -16.60 2.93
CA PHE A 22 4.14 -17.10 3.04
C PHE A 22 4.60 -17.82 1.77
N PHE A 23 3.78 -18.69 1.19
CA PHE A 23 4.12 -19.37 -0.07
C PHE A 23 4.25 -18.40 -1.23
N GLU A 24 3.44 -17.35 -1.30
CA GLU A 24 3.61 -16.28 -2.29
C GLU A 24 4.97 -15.58 -2.09
N CYS A 25 5.34 -15.23 -0.85
CA CYS A 25 6.67 -14.69 -0.55
C CYS A 25 7.79 -15.61 -1.05
N LEU A 26 7.67 -16.94 -0.88
CA LEU A 26 8.67 -17.90 -1.36
C LEU A 26 8.81 -17.86 -2.89
N VAL A 27 7.69 -17.85 -3.59
CA VAL A 27 7.65 -17.80 -5.06
C VAL A 27 8.27 -16.49 -5.55
N LEU A 28 7.90 -15.37 -4.92
CA LEU A 28 8.46 -14.05 -5.22
C LEU A 28 9.97 -14.00 -4.97
N VAL A 29 10.43 -14.40 -3.79
CA VAL A 29 11.85 -14.42 -3.42
C VAL A 29 12.66 -15.27 -4.40
N GLY A 30 12.10 -16.40 -4.86
CA GLY A 30 12.75 -17.33 -5.78
C GLY A 30 13.24 -16.64 -7.05
N ILE A 31 12.37 -15.93 -7.74
CA ILE A 31 12.69 -15.28 -9.01
C ILE A 31 13.32 -13.90 -8.82
N HIS A 32 12.83 -13.09 -7.84
CA HIS A 32 13.31 -11.73 -7.65
C HIS A 32 14.75 -11.67 -7.17
N SER A 33 15.19 -12.58 -6.29
CA SER A 33 16.60 -12.65 -5.89
C SER A 33 17.53 -12.88 -7.07
N TYR A 34 17.12 -13.69 -8.05
CA TYR A 34 17.89 -13.93 -9.27
C TYR A 34 17.91 -12.69 -10.19
N LEU A 35 16.73 -12.14 -10.48
CA LEU A 35 16.61 -10.95 -11.33
C LEU A 35 17.31 -9.74 -10.70
N GLY A 36 17.24 -9.59 -9.38
CA GLY A 36 17.92 -8.52 -8.63
C GLY A 36 19.45 -8.54 -8.80
N LEU A 37 20.07 -9.71 -8.84
CA LEU A 37 21.50 -9.82 -9.14
C LEU A 37 21.84 -9.27 -10.53
N HIS A 38 21.00 -9.54 -11.53
CA HIS A 38 21.18 -8.99 -12.88
C HIS A 38 20.95 -7.49 -12.91
N VAL A 39 19.92 -6.99 -12.26
CA VAL A 39 19.56 -5.56 -12.19
C VAL A 39 20.69 -4.75 -11.56
N ILE A 40 21.24 -5.20 -10.42
CA ILE A 40 22.34 -4.51 -9.74
C ILE A 40 23.63 -4.51 -10.62
N ARG A 41 23.96 -5.64 -11.24
CA ARG A 41 25.13 -5.76 -12.12
C ARG A 41 25.01 -4.90 -13.37
N ARG A 42 23.79 -4.72 -13.89
CA ARG A 42 23.49 -3.84 -15.03
C ARG A 42 23.42 -2.37 -14.63
N LYS A 43 23.44 -2.04 -13.34
CA LYS A 43 23.32 -0.68 -12.78
C LYS A 43 22.00 -0.01 -13.19
N VAL A 44 20.88 -0.75 -13.12
CA VAL A 44 19.52 -0.29 -13.47
C VAL A 44 18.56 -0.61 -12.33
N ILE A 45 18.88 -0.11 -11.12
CA ILE A 45 18.21 -0.52 -9.87
C ILE A 45 16.73 -0.19 -9.86
N PHE A 46 16.31 0.94 -10.46
CA PHE A 46 14.91 1.40 -10.45
C PHE A 46 14.07 0.89 -11.64
N VAL A 47 14.58 -0.10 -12.38
CA VAL A 47 13.87 -0.61 -13.57
C VAL A 47 12.56 -1.31 -13.23
N ASP A 48 12.46 -1.95 -12.07
CA ASP A 48 11.23 -2.58 -11.58
C ASP A 48 10.17 -1.55 -11.21
N LEU A 49 10.54 -0.47 -10.51
CA LEU A 49 9.64 0.64 -10.20
C LEU A 49 9.11 1.28 -11.49
N ALA A 50 9.97 1.47 -12.49
CA ALA A 50 9.57 2.04 -13.76
C ALA A 50 8.61 1.11 -14.53
N LEU A 51 8.91 -0.20 -14.61
CA LEU A 51 8.03 -1.17 -15.26
C LEU A 51 6.70 -1.33 -14.50
N ALA A 52 6.72 -1.28 -13.16
CA ALA A 52 5.52 -1.29 -12.35
C ALA A 52 4.61 -0.07 -12.62
N GLN A 53 5.18 1.13 -12.74
CA GLN A 53 4.40 2.33 -13.08
C GLN A 53 3.89 2.31 -14.52
N ILE A 54 4.66 1.79 -15.46
CA ILE A 54 4.21 1.59 -16.84
C ILE A 54 3.06 0.56 -16.88
N ALA A 55 3.16 -0.52 -16.09
CA ALA A 55 2.11 -1.52 -15.93
C ALA A 55 0.83 -0.88 -15.37
N ALA A 56 0.96 -0.09 -14.29
CA ALA A 56 -0.15 0.65 -13.68
C ALA A 56 -0.79 1.63 -14.67
N LEU A 57 0.02 2.36 -15.45
CA LEU A 57 -0.48 3.22 -16.52
C LEU A 57 -1.28 2.41 -17.55
N GLY A 58 -0.82 1.22 -17.93
CA GLY A 58 -1.53 0.33 -18.84
C GLY A 58 -2.91 -0.07 -18.29
N THR A 59 -2.99 -0.49 -17.03
CA THR A 59 -4.25 -0.78 -16.35
C THR A 59 -5.18 0.44 -16.33
N THR A 60 -4.63 1.62 -16.01
CA THR A 60 -5.38 2.89 -15.94
C THR A 60 -5.92 3.29 -17.31
N VAL A 61 -5.13 3.12 -18.37
CA VAL A 61 -5.59 3.35 -19.75
C VAL A 61 -6.68 2.33 -20.13
N GLY A 62 -6.56 1.05 -19.76
CA GLY A 62 -7.61 0.05 -19.93
C GLY A 62 -8.93 0.49 -19.29
N PHE A 63 -8.87 1.11 -18.11
CA PHE A 63 -10.03 1.63 -17.41
C PHE A 63 -10.75 2.73 -18.21
N LEU A 64 -10.05 3.61 -18.94
CA LEU A 64 -10.66 4.59 -19.84
C LEU A 64 -11.49 3.93 -20.98
N PHE A 65 -11.15 2.70 -21.35
CA PHE A 65 -11.92 1.91 -22.31
C PHE A 65 -13.03 1.05 -21.67
N GLY A 66 -13.32 1.29 -20.37
CA GLY A 66 -14.36 0.56 -19.64
C GLY A 66 -13.93 -0.83 -19.16
N ILE A 67 -12.64 -1.14 -19.18
CA ILE A 67 -12.09 -2.40 -18.66
C ILE A 67 -11.85 -2.25 -17.18
N LEU A 68 -12.60 -2.98 -16.36
CA LEU A 68 -12.48 -2.92 -14.91
C LEU A 68 -11.11 -3.44 -14.44
N PRO A 69 -10.53 -2.83 -13.38
CA PRO A 69 -9.36 -3.36 -12.70
C PRO A 69 -9.57 -4.81 -12.25
N GLU A 70 -8.48 -5.55 -12.04
CA GLU A 70 -8.50 -6.97 -11.62
C GLU A 70 -9.13 -7.94 -12.63
N THR A 71 -9.42 -7.49 -13.85
CA THR A 71 -9.88 -8.36 -14.93
C THR A 71 -8.73 -8.83 -15.82
N THR A 72 -8.94 -9.94 -16.53
CA THR A 72 -7.97 -10.42 -17.54
C THR A 72 -7.68 -9.36 -18.62
N GLY A 73 -8.66 -8.52 -18.95
CA GLY A 73 -8.48 -7.41 -19.88
C GLY A 73 -7.48 -6.37 -19.34
N ALA A 74 -7.64 -5.96 -18.09
CA ALA A 74 -6.72 -5.03 -17.43
C ALA A 74 -5.29 -5.59 -17.38
N TYR A 75 -5.12 -6.87 -17.08
CA TYR A 75 -3.82 -7.55 -17.12
C TYR A 75 -3.15 -7.46 -18.51
N TRP A 76 -3.88 -7.70 -19.59
CA TRP A 76 -3.33 -7.60 -20.95
C TRP A 76 -2.95 -6.17 -21.32
N PHE A 77 -3.71 -5.16 -20.90
CA PHE A 77 -3.33 -3.75 -21.07
C PHE A 77 -2.05 -3.43 -20.30
N SER A 78 -1.97 -3.82 -19.04
CA SER A 78 -0.80 -3.68 -18.18
C SER A 78 0.44 -4.30 -18.82
N LEU A 79 0.34 -5.54 -19.27
CA LEU A 79 1.43 -6.28 -19.90
C LEU A 79 1.87 -5.67 -21.23
N SER A 80 0.93 -5.20 -22.05
CA SER A 80 1.24 -4.54 -23.33
C SER A 80 2.04 -3.27 -23.13
N PHE A 81 1.66 -2.43 -22.14
CA PHE A 81 2.41 -1.23 -21.79
C PHE A 81 3.79 -1.58 -21.24
N THR A 82 3.89 -2.63 -20.43
CA THR A 82 5.18 -3.12 -19.92
C THR A 82 6.12 -3.56 -21.04
N PHE A 83 5.60 -4.18 -22.11
CA PHE A 83 6.40 -4.53 -23.29
C PHE A 83 6.88 -3.29 -24.07
N LEU A 84 6.05 -2.25 -24.15
CA LEU A 84 6.48 -0.96 -24.69
C LEU A 84 7.63 -0.36 -23.85
N GLY A 85 7.51 -0.40 -22.52
CA GLY A 85 8.56 0.01 -21.59
C GLY A 85 9.87 -0.78 -21.80
N ALA A 86 9.77 -2.11 -21.91
CA ALA A 86 10.90 -2.99 -22.20
C ALA A 86 11.59 -2.63 -23.52
N ALA A 87 10.82 -2.29 -24.56
CA ALA A 87 11.37 -1.84 -25.83
C ALA A 87 12.11 -0.51 -25.69
N VAL A 88 11.54 0.46 -24.97
CA VAL A 88 12.18 1.76 -24.69
C VAL A 88 13.50 1.55 -23.96
N PHE A 89 13.54 0.73 -22.91
CA PHE A 89 14.78 0.47 -22.15
C PHE A 89 15.83 -0.28 -22.96
N SER A 90 15.42 -1.21 -23.82
CA SER A 90 16.33 -1.92 -24.71
C SER A 90 16.97 -1.00 -25.77
N ILE A 91 16.14 -0.15 -26.38
CA ILE A 91 16.61 0.78 -27.44
C ILE A 91 17.49 1.90 -26.85
N SER A 92 17.16 2.36 -25.63
CA SER A 92 17.91 3.43 -24.95
C SER A 92 19.32 3.02 -24.53
N ARG A 93 19.65 1.73 -24.55
CA ARG A 93 21.00 1.27 -24.23
C ARG A 93 21.97 1.59 -25.35
N ILE A 94 22.96 2.43 -25.04
CA ILE A 94 24.00 2.89 -25.97
C ILE A 94 25.36 2.38 -25.48
N ARG A 95 26.20 1.88 -26.38
CA ARG A 95 27.53 1.32 -26.06
C ARG A 95 28.44 2.32 -25.34
N HIS A 96 28.45 3.58 -25.78
CA HIS A 96 29.21 4.66 -25.14
C HIS A 96 28.24 5.64 -24.48
N GLU A 97 27.88 5.35 -23.26
CA GLU A 97 26.85 6.11 -22.54
C GLU A 97 27.33 7.50 -22.12
N LYS A 98 26.82 8.54 -22.78
CA LYS A 98 26.89 9.92 -22.26
C LYS A 98 25.88 10.16 -21.14
N ILE A 99 24.78 9.42 -21.14
CA ILE A 99 23.69 9.48 -20.16
C ILE A 99 23.53 8.06 -19.60
N PRO A 100 23.60 7.88 -18.28
CA PRO A 100 23.36 6.56 -17.67
C PRO A 100 21.97 6.03 -18.01
N GLN A 101 21.83 4.73 -18.29
CA GLN A 101 20.56 4.09 -18.57
C GLN A 101 19.55 4.29 -17.42
N GLU A 102 20.02 4.35 -16.19
CA GLU A 102 19.22 4.65 -14.98
C GLU A 102 18.47 5.99 -15.09
N ALA A 103 19.08 7.01 -15.73
CA ALA A 103 18.41 8.29 -15.94
C ALA A 103 17.20 8.18 -16.89
N VAL A 104 17.32 7.38 -17.95
CA VAL A 104 16.21 7.12 -18.88
C VAL A 104 15.09 6.38 -18.16
N ILE A 105 15.44 5.38 -17.35
CA ILE A 105 14.49 4.61 -16.52
C ILE A 105 13.77 5.54 -15.55
N GLY A 106 14.49 6.40 -14.83
CA GLY A 106 13.92 7.36 -13.88
C GLY A 106 12.97 8.38 -14.54
N ILE A 107 13.33 8.91 -15.71
CA ILE A 107 12.46 9.80 -16.48
C ILE A 107 11.19 9.07 -16.93
N THR A 108 11.34 7.85 -17.43
CA THR A 108 10.18 7.04 -17.88
C THR A 108 9.26 6.71 -16.72
N TYR A 109 9.81 6.37 -15.54
CA TYR A 109 9.05 6.21 -14.30
C TYR A 109 8.22 7.46 -13.97
N ALA A 110 8.86 8.64 -13.94
CA ALA A 110 8.20 9.89 -13.59
C ALA A 110 7.08 10.24 -14.58
N ILE A 111 7.32 10.04 -15.88
CA ILE A 111 6.31 10.26 -16.92
C ILE A 111 5.14 9.28 -16.74
N ALA A 112 5.42 7.98 -16.60
CA ALA A 112 4.37 6.97 -16.45
C ALA A 112 3.52 7.22 -15.20
N ALA A 113 4.14 7.53 -14.07
CA ALA A 113 3.44 7.87 -12.83
C ALA A 113 2.57 9.13 -12.97
N SER A 114 3.12 10.19 -13.59
CA SER A 114 2.39 11.44 -13.78
C SER A 114 1.18 11.27 -14.71
N VAL A 115 1.36 10.55 -15.81
CA VAL A 115 0.26 10.28 -16.75
C VAL A 115 -0.80 9.38 -16.12
N ALA A 116 -0.39 8.37 -15.34
CA ALA A 116 -1.33 7.52 -14.60
C ALA A 116 -2.21 8.34 -13.64
N ILE A 117 -1.61 9.29 -12.89
CA ILE A 117 -2.35 10.19 -11.99
C ILE A 117 -3.32 11.06 -12.77
N LEU A 118 -2.89 11.66 -13.89
CA LEU A 118 -3.77 12.50 -14.72
C LEU A 118 -4.96 11.72 -15.29
N VAL A 119 -4.77 10.45 -15.62
CA VAL A 119 -5.84 9.59 -16.14
C VAL A 119 -6.77 9.16 -15.02
N ILE A 120 -6.22 8.80 -13.86
CA ILE A 120 -6.99 8.29 -12.72
C ILE A 120 -7.81 9.37 -12.02
N ASP A 121 -7.40 10.65 -12.11
CA ASP A 121 -8.14 11.82 -11.61
C ASP A 121 -9.55 11.94 -12.23
N LYS A 122 -9.75 11.35 -13.40
CA LYS A 122 -11.05 11.28 -14.06
C LYS A 122 -11.88 10.05 -13.64
N ALA A 123 -11.34 9.19 -12.80
CA ALA A 123 -11.96 7.92 -12.40
C ALA A 123 -12.52 8.02 -10.97
N PRO A 124 -13.77 7.55 -10.70
CA PRO A 124 -14.26 7.36 -9.35
C PRO A 124 -13.33 6.46 -8.55
N HIS A 125 -12.99 6.82 -7.31
CA HIS A 125 -12.09 6.05 -6.42
C HIS A 125 -10.64 5.89 -6.90
N GLY A 126 -10.15 6.74 -7.80
CA GLY A 126 -8.81 6.64 -8.38
C GLY A 126 -7.67 6.63 -7.35
N ALA A 127 -7.76 7.44 -6.31
CA ALA A 127 -6.74 7.54 -5.25
C ALA A 127 -6.62 6.23 -4.44
N GLU A 128 -7.74 5.57 -4.15
CA GLU A 128 -7.76 4.28 -3.44
C GLU A 128 -7.13 3.16 -4.29
N HIS A 129 -7.44 3.15 -5.58
CA HIS A 129 -6.85 2.20 -6.52
C HIS A 129 -5.34 2.36 -6.61
N LEU A 130 -4.84 3.60 -6.67
CA LEU A 130 -3.39 3.87 -6.66
C LEU A 130 -2.72 3.40 -5.37
N LYS A 131 -3.37 3.62 -4.21
CA LYS A 131 -2.89 3.13 -2.92
C LYS A 131 -2.78 1.61 -2.92
N ASN A 132 -3.78 0.90 -3.43
CA ASN A 132 -3.79 -0.57 -3.49
C ASN A 132 -2.66 -1.13 -4.36
N ILE A 133 -2.35 -0.51 -5.49
CA ILE A 133 -1.21 -0.89 -6.34
C ILE A 133 0.12 -0.74 -5.58
N LEU A 134 0.29 0.31 -4.77
CA LEU A 134 1.52 0.56 -4.02
C LEU A 134 1.71 -0.42 -2.85
N THR A 135 0.64 -0.68 -2.10
CA THR A 135 0.71 -1.47 -0.86
C THR A 135 0.52 -2.96 -1.08
N GLY A 136 -0.20 -3.35 -2.14
CA GLY A 136 -0.56 -4.75 -2.40
C GLY A 136 -1.49 -5.34 -1.33
N SER A 137 -1.85 -6.61 -1.53
CA SER A 137 -2.74 -7.36 -0.63
C SER A 137 -2.27 -8.80 -0.41
N ILE A 138 -0.99 -8.98 -0.11
CA ILE A 138 -0.35 -10.32 -0.04
C ILE A 138 -1.04 -11.28 0.94
N LEU A 139 -1.70 -10.78 1.99
CA LEU A 139 -2.44 -11.62 2.95
C LEU A 139 -3.69 -12.28 2.33
N TRP A 140 -4.26 -11.68 1.29
CA TRP A 140 -5.49 -12.16 0.66
C TRP A 140 -5.23 -12.94 -0.63
N VAL A 141 -3.97 -13.32 -0.90
CA VAL A 141 -3.60 -14.07 -2.10
C VAL A 141 -4.23 -15.46 -2.09
N LYS A 142 -4.77 -15.86 -3.24
CA LYS A 142 -5.39 -17.18 -3.42
C LYS A 142 -4.35 -18.21 -3.86
N TRP A 143 -4.53 -19.47 -3.48
CA TRP A 143 -3.66 -20.58 -3.93
C TRP A 143 -3.57 -20.69 -5.46
N SER A 144 -4.66 -20.39 -6.19
CA SER A 144 -4.64 -20.37 -7.66
C SER A 144 -3.69 -19.30 -8.22
N THR A 145 -3.62 -18.14 -7.58
CA THR A 145 -2.71 -17.05 -7.96
C THR A 145 -1.25 -17.43 -7.70
N ILE A 146 -0.98 -18.03 -6.53
CA ILE A 146 0.36 -18.55 -6.16
C ILE A 146 0.82 -19.59 -7.18
N LEU A 147 -0.05 -20.54 -7.55
CA LEU A 147 0.27 -21.55 -8.52
C LEU A 147 0.55 -20.96 -9.92
N SER A 148 -0.27 -19.98 -10.34
CA SER A 148 -0.05 -19.26 -11.58
C SER A 148 1.30 -18.53 -11.58
N ALA A 149 1.62 -17.80 -10.51
CA ALA A 149 2.91 -17.15 -10.33
C ALA A 149 4.07 -18.16 -10.40
N ALA A 150 3.97 -19.26 -9.66
CA ALA A 150 5.00 -20.29 -9.63
C ALA A 150 5.25 -20.90 -11.04
N ILE A 151 4.20 -21.15 -11.81
CA ILE A 151 4.32 -21.67 -13.18
C ILE A 151 4.99 -20.64 -14.08
N VAL A 152 4.50 -19.40 -14.11
CA VAL A 152 5.04 -18.31 -14.94
C VAL A 152 6.51 -18.06 -14.61
N TYR A 153 6.85 -17.95 -13.32
CA TYR A 153 8.22 -17.69 -12.89
C TYR A 153 9.15 -18.87 -13.11
N SER A 154 8.64 -20.10 -13.04
CA SER A 154 9.41 -21.30 -13.40
C SER A 154 9.73 -21.32 -14.90
N ILE A 155 8.78 -20.97 -15.76
CA ILE A 155 9.02 -20.89 -17.22
C ILE A 155 10.08 -19.82 -17.52
N ILE A 156 9.98 -18.62 -16.89
CA ILE A 156 10.96 -17.56 -17.03
C ILE A 156 12.32 -17.98 -16.46
N GLY A 157 12.33 -18.64 -15.30
CA GLY A 157 13.56 -19.19 -14.70
C GLY A 157 14.26 -20.19 -15.61
N VAL A 158 13.53 -21.12 -16.22
CA VAL A 158 14.05 -22.10 -17.19
C VAL A 158 14.60 -21.38 -18.43
N PHE A 159 13.86 -20.40 -18.97
CA PHE A 159 14.31 -19.57 -20.08
C PHE A 159 15.65 -18.88 -19.75
N HIS A 160 15.73 -18.22 -18.61
CA HIS A 160 16.97 -17.57 -18.16
C HIS A 160 18.10 -18.58 -17.89
N PHE A 161 17.79 -19.77 -17.39
CA PHE A 161 18.77 -20.83 -17.17
C PHE A 161 19.34 -21.36 -18.48
N ILE A 162 18.52 -21.57 -19.52
CA ILE A 162 18.96 -21.99 -20.85
C ILE A 162 19.92 -20.94 -21.44
N PHE A 163 19.56 -19.66 -21.37
CA PHE A 163 20.32 -18.56 -21.93
C PHE A 163 21.21 -17.84 -20.91
N ARG A 164 21.57 -18.51 -19.81
CA ARG A 164 22.34 -17.91 -18.70
C ARG A 164 23.69 -17.30 -19.12
N LYS A 165 24.34 -17.89 -20.14
CA LYS A 165 25.63 -17.40 -20.62
C LYS A 165 25.51 -16.00 -21.21
N GLN A 166 24.49 -15.77 -22.05
CA GLN A 166 24.21 -14.48 -22.69
C GLN A 166 23.80 -13.44 -21.63
N PHE A 167 22.84 -13.79 -20.76
CA PHE A 167 22.38 -12.87 -19.73
C PHE A 167 23.49 -12.47 -18.75
N LEU A 168 24.30 -13.42 -18.30
CA LEU A 168 25.42 -13.13 -17.40
C LEU A 168 26.52 -12.30 -18.09
N LEU A 169 26.87 -12.64 -19.34
CA LEU A 169 27.88 -11.90 -20.09
C LEU A 169 27.47 -10.43 -20.24
N ILE A 170 26.24 -10.16 -20.63
CA ILE A 170 25.74 -8.79 -20.81
C ILE A 170 25.63 -8.05 -19.46
N SER A 171 25.30 -8.75 -18.37
CA SER A 171 25.15 -8.12 -17.05
C SER A 171 26.49 -7.82 -16.40
N GLU A 172 27.51 -8.67 -16.57
CA GLU A 172 28.83 -8.52 -15.92
C GLU A 172 29.86 -7.85 -16.81
N TYR A 173 29.85 -8.15 -18.11
CA TYR A 173 30.87 -7.73 -19.06
C TYR A 173 30.27 -7.25 -20.39
N PRO A 174 29.48 -6.17 -20.40
CA PRO A 174 28.77 -5.71 -21.60
C PRO A 174 29.69 -5.41 -22.77
N GLU A 175 30.93 -4.89 -22.55
CA GLU A 175 31.90 -4.63 -23.59
C GLU A 175 32.31 -5.93 -24.29
N LYS A 176 32.55 -7.01 -23.54
CA LYS A 176 32.88 -8.32 -24.14
C LYS A 176 31.71 -8.90 -24.95
N ALA A 177 30.46 -8.58 -24.58
CA ALA A 177 29.33 -8.99 -25.36
C ALA A 177 29.28 -8.29 -26.72
N TYR A 178 29.65 -7.01 -26.78
CA TYR A 178 29.79 -6.26 -28.04
C TYR A 178 30.98 -6.76 -28.87
N GLU A 179 32.11 -7.11 -28.26
CA GLU A 179 33.29 -7.66 -28.95
C GLU A 179 33.02 -9.05 -29.56
N GLN A 180 32.06 -9.80 -29.01
CA GLN A 180 31.63 -11.10 -29.52
C GLN A 180 30.45 -10.99 -30.51
N ASP A 181 30.16 -9.79 -31.04
CA ASP A 181 29.06 -9.51 -31.97
C ASP A 181 27.68 -9.95 -31.45
N LEU A 182 27.53 -10.03 -30.11
CA LEU A 182 26.25 -10.38 -29.53
C LEU A 182 25.25 -9.20 -29.66
N SER A 183 24.05 -9.48 -30.13
CA SER A 183 22.97 -8.49 -30.24
C SER A 183 22.51 -8.04 -28.86
N VAL A 184 23.30 -7.18 -28.16
CA VAL A 184 23.01 -6.75 -26.78
C VAL A 184 21.63 -6.18 -26.63
N ARG A 185 21.14 -5.35 -27.57
CA ARG A 185 19.80 -4.78 -27.55
C ARG A 185 18.71 -5.84 -27.58
N PHE A 186 18.85 -6.89 -28.39
CA PHE A 186 17.89 -7.99 -28.47
C PHE A 186 17.82 -8.77 -27.15
N TRP A 187 18.97 -9.09 -26.54
CA TRP A 187 19.02 -9.80 -25.27
C TRP A 187 18.55 -8.92 -24.10
N ASP A 188 18.79 -7.62 -24.15
CA ASP A 188 18.23 -6.68 -23.19
C ASP A 188 16.70 -6.58 -23.33
N PHE A 189 16.18 -6.55 -24.56
CA PHE A 189 14.73 -6.60 -24.79
C PHE A 189 14.12 -7.86 -24.18
N LEU A 190 14.70 -9.03 -24.44
CA LEU A 190 14.23 -10.29 -23.85
C LEU A 190 14.31 -10.29 -22.32
N PHE A 191 15.38 -9.71 -21.77
CA PHE A 191 15.53 -9.54 -20.33
C PHE A 191 14.41 -8.64 -19.77
N TYR A 192 14.21 -7.47 -20.33
CA TYR A 192 13.19 -6.53 -19.82
C TYR A 192 11.76 -7.03 -20.07
N VAL A 193 11.49 -7.75 -21.14
CA VAL A 193 10.19 -8.39 -21.37
C VAL A 193 9.91 -9.46 -20.32
N SER A 194 10.85 -10.41 -20.11
CA SER A 194 10.67 -11.46 -19.12
C SER A 194 10.59 -10.89 -17.69
N PHE A 195 11.41 -9.88 -17.40
CA PHE A 195 11.36 -9.15 -16.14
C PHE A 195 10.03 -8.41 -15.96
N GLY A 196 9.52 -7.76 -17.02
CA GLY A 196 8.25 -7.07 -17.02
C GLY A 196 7.06 -7.99 -16.75
N VAL A 197 7.06 -9.20 -17.31
CA VAL A 197 6.04 -10.22 -16.99
C VAL A 197 6.06 -10.55 -15.50
N VAL A 198 7.25 -10.76 -14.92
CA VAL A 198 7.40 -11.02 -13.48
C VAL A 198 6.88 -9.85 -12.66
N ILE A 199 7.30 -8.62 -12.98
CA ILE A 199 6.90 -7.41 -12.23
C ILE A 199 5.39 -7.18 -12.32
N THR A 200 4.79 -7.26 -13.52
CA THR A 200 3.34 -7.05 -13.70
C THR A 200 2.53 -8.00 -12.81
N HIS A 201 2.91 -9.28 -12.79
CA HIS A 201 2.21 -10.28 -11.97
C HIS A 201 2.49 -10.11 -10.47
N SER A 202 3.73 -9.79 -10.09
CA SER A 202 4.12 -9.65 -8.67
C SER A 202 3.52 -8.42 -8.01
N VAL A 203 3.43 -7.31 -8.75
CA VAL A 203 2.88 -6.05 -8.23
C VAL A 203 1.39 -6.17 -7.92
N GLU A 204 0.66 -6.93 -8.73
CA GLU A 204 -0.77 -7.18 -8.52
C GLU A 204 -1.04 -7.89 -7.16
N THR A 205 -0.14 -8.79 -6.74
CA THR A 205 -0.29 -9.58 -5.51
C THR A 205 0.38 -8.93 -4.30
N ALA A 206 1.61 -8.47 -4.45
CA ALA A 206 2.46 -8.02 -3.34
C ALA A 206 2.63 -6.49 -3.23
N GLY A 207 2.24 -5.75 -4.26
CA GLY A 207 2.45 -4.30 -4.35
C GLY A 207 3.89 -3.92 -4.72
N VAL A 208 4.03 -2.70 -5.24
CA VAL A 208 5.30 -2.19 -5.79
C VAL A 208 6.43 -2.18 -4.75
N LEU A 209 6.14 -1.72 -3.52
CA LEU A 209 7.16 -1.56 -2.48
C LEU A 209 7.76 -2.91 -2.05
N LEU A 210 6.92 -3.92 -1.86
CA LEU A 210 7.37 -5.23 -1.41
C LEU A 210 8.14 -5.96 -2.52
N VAL A 211 7.68 -5.85 -3.78
CA VAL A 211 8.37 -6.40 -4.95
C VAL A 211 9.76 -5.80 -5.11
N PHE A 212 9.89 -4.47 -5.02
CA PHE A 212 11.18 -3.77 -5.05
C PHE A 212 12.16 -4.30 -4.00
N ILE A 213 11.69 -4.46 -2.77
CA ILE A 213 12.53 -4.95 -1.68
C ILE A 213 12.95 -6.41 -1.87
N PHE A 214 12.06 -7.28 -2.34
CA PHE A 214 12.41 -8.67 -2.69
C PHE A 214 13.46 -8.77 -3.79
N LEU A 215 13.47 -7.81 -4.71
CA LEU A 215 14.45 -7.73 -5.78
C LEU A 215 15.82 -7.26 -5.27
N VAL A 216 15.83 -6.14 -4.54
CA VAL A 216 17.05 -5.37 -4.28
C VAL A 216 17.78 -5.86 -3.03
N VAL A 217 17.09 -6.06 -1.92
CA VAL A 217 17.77 -6.32 -0.63
C VAL A 217 18.45 -7.68 -0.57
N PRO A 218 17.83 -8.81 -0.99
CA PRO A 218 18.52 -10.10 -1.02
C PRO A 218 19.74 -10.09 -1.94
N ALA A 219 19.64 -9.40 -3.08
CA ALA A 219 20.74 -9.29 -4.03
C ALA A 219 21.89 -8.46 -3.46
N ILE A 220 21.63 -7.27 -2.88
CA ILE A 220 22.68 -6.44 -2.23
C ILE A 220 23.34 -7.21 -1.09
N ALA A 221 22.55 -7.78 -0.17
CA ALA A 221 23.08 -8.52 0.96
C ALA A 221 23.99 -9.66 0.52
N SER A 222 23.59 -10.41 -0.51
CA SER A 222 24.37 -11.53 -1.02
C SER A 222 25.66 -11.08 -1.73
N ILE A 223 25.63 -9.99 -2.48
CA ILE A 223 26.83 -9.40 -3.14
C ILE A 223 27.83 -8.89 -2.08
N LEU A 224 27.36 -8.32 -0.99
CA LEU A 224 28.20 -7.90 0.12
C LEU A 224 28.95 -9.06 0.80
N ILE A 225 28.37 -10.26 0.76
CA ILE A 225 28.93 -11.44 1.45
C ILE A 225 29.85 -12.25 0.53
N THR A 226 29.50 -12.42 -0.75
CA THR A 226 30.25 -13.30 -1.68
C THR A 226 30.17 -12.81 -3.12
N ASN A 227 31.20 -13.16 -3.91
CA ASN A 227 31.24 -12.87 -5.36
C ASN A 227 30.80 -14.07 -6.22
N VAL A 228 30.46 -15.21 -5.61
CA VAL A 228 30.09 -16.44 -6.33
C VAL A 228 28.58 -16.49 -6.53
N LEU A 229 28.13 -16.46 -7.80
CA LEU A 229 26.72 -16.33 -8.18
C LEU A 229 25.78 -17.31 -7.46
N TRP A 230 26.10 -18.62 -7.48
CA TRP A 230 25.23 -19.61 -6.85
C TRP A 230 25.14 -19.41 -5.33
N LYS A 231 26.23 -18.99 -4.67
CA LYS A 231 26.21 -18.64 -3.24
C LYS A 231 25.39 -17.38 -2.99
N GLN A 232 25.44 -16.42 -3.89
CA GLN A 232 24.60 -15.22 -3.82
C GLN A 232 23.11 -15.59 -3.89
N LEU A 233 22.72 -16.50 -4.78
CA LEU A 233 21.33 -17.00 -4.86
C LEU A 233 20.89 -17.67 -3.57
N VAL A 234 21.70 -18.61 -3.03
CA VAL A 234 21.37 -19.33 -1.78
C VAL A 234 21.24 -18.36 -0.61
N ILE A 235 22.15 -17.39 -0.50
CA ILE A 235 22.09 -16.36 0.56
C ILE A 235 20.86 -15.49 0.38
N GLY A 236 20.57 -15.03 -0.86
CA GLY A 236 19.39 -14.22 -1.16
C GLY A 236 18.09 -14.94 -0.83
N TRP A 237 17.97 -16.21 -1.23
CA TRP A 237 16.81 -17.05 -0.91
C TRP A 237 16.67 -17.28 0.60
N GLY A 238 17.77 -17.64 1.27
CA GLY A 238 17.78 -17.86 2.72
C GLY A 238 17.36 -16.61 3.50
N LEU A 239 17.90 -15.44 3.12
CA LEU A 239 17.52 -14.16 3.69
C LEU A 239 16.04 -13.85 3.43
N GLY A 240 15.59 -14.06 2.18
CA GLY A 240 14.21 -13.81 1.79
C GLY A 240 13.21 -14.65 2.57
N VAL A 241 13.46 -15.94 2.69
CA VAL A 241 12.64 -16.86 3.49
C VAL A 241 12.61 -16.43 4.97
N PHE A 242 13.78 -16.17 5.54
CA PHE A 242 13.91 -15.79 6.94
C PHE A 242 13.16 -14.49 7.28
N VAL A 243 13.34 -13.45 6.45
CA VAL A 243 12.67 -12.16 6.68
C VAL A 243 11.17 -12.26 6.43
N SER A 244 10.73 -13.05 5.45
CA SER A 244 9.30 -13.25 5.18
C SER A 244 8.60 -13.93 6.36
N ILE A 245 9.22 -14.95 6.97
CA ILE A 245 8.67 -15.63 8.15
C ILE A 245 8.51 -14.64 9.31
N ILE A 246 9.57 -13.91 9.64
CA ILE A 246 9.56 -12.97 10.78
C ILE A 246 8.61 -11.81 10.50
N GLY A 247 8.69 -11.19 9.31
CA GLY A 247 7.89 -10.05 8.95
C GLY A 247 6.40 -10.33 8.95
N LEU A 248 5.98 -11.46 8.36
CA LEU A 248 4.58 -11.89 8.38
C LEU A 248 4.12 -12.23 9.81
N TYR A 249 4.94 -12.93 10.59
CA TYR A 249 4.59 -13.28 11.96
C TYR A 249 4.38 -12.04 12.85
N ILE A 250 5.27 -11.04 12.72
CA ILE A 250 5.14 -9.79 13.48
C ILE A 250 3.96 -8.95 12.98
N SER A 251 3.74 -8.90 11.65
CA SER A 251 2.55 -8.26 11.08
C SER A 251 1.27 -8.81 11.72
N TYR A 252 1.20 -10.12 11.87
CA TYR A 252 0.05 -10.78 12.49
C TYR A 252 -0.12 -10.43 13.98
N ILE A 253 0.96 -10.56 14.79
CA ILE A 253 0.88 -10.33 16.25
C ILE A 253 0.59 -8.86 16.58
N ALA A 254 1.20 -7.94 15.82
CA ALA A 254 1.10 -6.51 16.09
C ALA A 254 -0.03 -5.82 15.31
N ASP A 255 -0.85 -6.60 14.56
CA ASP A 255 -1.93 -6.10 13.69
C ASP A 255 -1.46 -4.98 12.74
N LEU A 256 -0.29 -5.20 12.10
CA LEU A 256 0.34 -4.25 11.20
C LEU A 256 0.12 -4.64 9.73
N PRO A 257 0.09 -3.68 8.79
CA PRO A 257 0.05 -3.98 7.35
C PRO A 257 1.23 -4.86 6.93
N SER A 258 0.96 -6.02 6.32
CA SER A 258 1.97 -7.05 6.05
C SER A 258 3.07 -6.59 5.10
N GLY A 259 2.73 -5.92 3.99
CA GLY A 259 3.70 -5.40 3.04
C GLY A 259 4.73 -4.47 3.70
N PRO A 260 4.31 -3.33 4.29
CA PRO A 260 5.19 -2.40 4.99
C PRO A 260 6.00 -3.06 6.12
N THR A 261 5.42 -4.01 6.85
CA THR A 261 6.12 -4.72 7.93
C THR A 261 7.27 -5.55 7.38
N VAL A 262 7.03 -6.38 6.36
CA VAL A 262 8.08 -7.18 5.72
C VAL A 262 9.17 -6.29 5.13
N VAL A 263 8.81 -5.19 4.45
CA VAL A 263 9.74 -4.18 3.91
C VAL A 263 10.64 -3.62 5.01
N SER A 264 10.08 -3.23 6.15
CA SER A 264 10.83 -2.70 7.29
C SER A 264 11.83 -3.71 7.86
N PHE A 265 11.43 -4.99 7.93
CA PHE A 265 12.34 -6.06 8.37
C PHE A 265 13.48 -6.32 7.40
N TYR A 266 13.24 -6.20 6.08
CA TYR A 266 14.33 -6.26 5.09
C TYR A 266 15.32 -5.12 5.27
N GLY A 267 14.83 -3.90 5.49
CA GLY A 267 15.68 -2.73 5.76
C GLY A 267 16.52 -2.92 7.03
N LEU A 268 15.90 -3.40 8.11
CA LEU A 268 16.58 -3.73 9.36
C LEU A 268 17.66 -4.80 9.14
N MET A 269 17.33 -5.88 8.46
CA MET A 269 18.26 -6.99 8.22
C MET A 269 19.44 -6.55 7.35
N LEU A 270 19.19 -5.76 6.29
CA LEU A 270 20.27 -5.22 5.46
C LEU A 270 21.20 -4.32 6.29
N THR A 271 20.65 -3.48 7.14
CA THR A 271 21.40 -2.61 8.05
C THR A 271 22.28 -3.44 9.00
N LEU A 272 21.72 -4.49 9.61
CA LEU A 272 22.47 -5.38 10.50
C LEU A 272 23.61 -6.10 9.77
N ILE A 273 23.36 -6.61 8.56
CA ILE A 273 24.40 -7.24 7.72
C ILE A 273 25.50 -6.22 7.38
N ALA A 274 25.13 -5.02 6.98
CA ALA A 274 26.09 -3.96 6.63
C ALA A 274 26.96 -3.56 7.83
N LEU A 275 26.34 -3.36 9.01
CA LEU A 275 27.06 -3.06 10.25
C LEU A 275 27.99 -4.20 10.66
N PHE A 276 27.52 -5.45 10.59
CA PHE A 276 28.35 -6.60 10.89
C PHE A 276 29.57 -6.70 9.97
N LEU A 277 29.38 -6.54 8.67
CA LEU A 277 30.46 -6.58 7.69
C LEU A 277 31.42 -5.37 7.84
N PHE A 278 30.89 -4.19 8.19
CA PHE A 278 31.69 -3.01 8.48
C PHE A 278 32.66 -3.27 9.62
N VAL A 279 32.19 -3.84 10.75
CA VAL A 279 33.05 -4.21 11.89
C VAL A 279 34.00 -5.35 11.53
N LYS A 280 33.52 -6.37 10.81
CA LYS A 280 34.32 -7.55 10.44
C LYS A 280 35.50 -7.19 9.54
N ARG A 281 35.32 -6.25 8.58
CA ARG A 281 36.33 -5.84 7.59
C ARG A 281 37.24 -4.72 8.07
N ALA A 282 36.98 -4.16 9.23
CA ALA A 282 37.77 -3.07 9.78
C ALA A 282 39.11 -3.51 10.35
N ASP A 283 40.15 -2.76 10.12
CA ASP A 283 41.49 -2.97 10.69
C ASP A 283 41.49 -2.85 12.22
N SER A 284 40.67 -1.92 12.76
CA SER A 284 40.45 -1.73 14.19
C SER A 284 38.98 -1.88 14.55
N LYS A 285 38.60 -2.97 15.19
CA LYS A 285 37.21 -3.24 15.61
C LYS A 285 36.70 -2.20 16.63
N ILE A 286 37.57 -1.72 17.53
CA ILE A 286 37.22 -0.72 18.56
C ILE A 286 36.86 0.61 17.91
N GLN A 287 37.66 1.07 16.94
CA GLN A 287 37.35 2.32 16.20
C GLN A 287 36.07 2.20 15.38
N SER A 288 35.79 1.03 14.81
CA SER A 288 34.56 0.80 14.03
C SER A 288 33.33 0.80 14.94
N LEU A 289 33.40 0.17 16.10
CA LEU A 289 32.34 0.18 17.11
C LEU A 289 32.10 1.60 17.63
N SER A 290 33.16 2.39 17.88
CA SER A 290 33.01 3.79 18.30
C SER A 290 32.33 4.65 17.24
N LYS A 291 32.66 4.46 15.95
CA LYS A 291 31.96 5.17 14.85
C LYS A 291 30.48 4.81 14.78
N ILE A 292 30.14 3.54 14.95
CA ILE A 292 28.74 3.10 15.01
C ILE A 292 28.02 3.72 16.21
N ALA A 293 28.64 3.71 17.39
CA ALA A 293 28.07 4.29 18.59
C ALA A 293 27.83 5.82 18.44
N ILE A 294 28.80 6.53 17.84
CA ILE A 294 28.64 7.95 17.52
C ILE A 294 27.51 8.18 16.53
N GLY A 295 27.44 7.37 15.44
CA GLY A 295 26.35 7.46 14.46
C GLY A 295 24.96 7.23 15.08
N LEU A 296 24.83 6.20 15.92
CA LEU A 296 23.59 5.94 16.66
C LEU A 296 23.26 7.08 17.64
N GLY A 297 24.27 7.61 18.35
CA GLY A 297 24.08 8.75 19.24
C GLY A 297 23.57 10.00 18.51
N VAL A 298 24.17 10.33 17.36
CA VAL A 298 23.71 11.44 16.51
C VAL A 298 22.29 11.21 16.03
N THR A 299 21.96 10.00 15.56
CA THR A 299 20.60 9.67 15.11
C THR A 299 19.59 9.82 16.24
N LEU A 300 19.90 9.35 17.45
CA LEU A 300 19.04 9.51 18.62
C LEU A 300 18.85 10.97 19.01
N ILE A 301 19.90 11.80 18.94
CA ILE A 301 19.82 13.24 19.19
C ILE A 301 18.89 13.91 18.16
N ILE A 302 19.00 13.54 16.88
CA ILE A 302 18.13 14.07 15.82
C ILE A 302 16.66 13.66 16.07
N ILE A 303 16.38 12.39 16.38
CA ILE A 303 15.04 11.91 16.69
C ILE A 303 14.48 12.63 17.92
N PHE A 304 15.28 12.78 18.97
CA PHE A 304 14.88 13.51 20.16
C PHE A 304 14.61 14.99 19.88
N GLY A 305 15.43 15.61 19.02
CA GLY A 305 15.22 16.99 18.56
C GLY A 305 13.89 17.15 17.81
N PHE A 306 13.55 16.23 16.91
CA PHE A 306 12.24 16.24 16.22
C PHE A 306 11.08 16.00 17.19
N TYR A 307 11.25 15.09 18.15
CA TYR A 307 10.24 14.84 19.18
C TYR A 307 9.97 16.09 20.04
N THR A 308 11.03 16.72 20.53
CA THR A 308 10.91 17.96 21.36
C THR A 308 10.34 19.12 20.54
N MET A 309 10.72 19.23 19.25
CA MET A 309 10.16 20.21 18.33
C MET A 309 8.67 19.98 18.10
N GLY A 310 8.25 18.72 17.92
CA GLY A 310 6.84 18.34 17.78
C GLY A 310 6.02 18.69 19.02
N GLU A 311 6.52 18.39 20.22
CA GLU A 311 5.87 18.77 21.48
C GLU A 311 5.83 20.30 21.68
N PHE A 312 6.88 21.01 21.27
CA PHE A 312 6.90 22.48 21.31
C PHE A 312 5.82 23.08 20.41
N PHE A 313 5.69 22.63 19.17
CA PHE A 313 4.64 23.10 18.26
C PHE A 313 3.24 22.72 18.75
N LYS A 314 3.05 21.52 19.27
CA LYS A 314 1.79 21.10 19.88
C LYS A 314 1.41 21.98 21.08
N SER A 315 2.37 22.33 21.93
CA SER A 315 2.18 23.27 23.05
C SER A 315 1.82 24.68 22.59
N GLN A 316 2.40 25.17 21.50
CA GLN A 316 2.05 26.47 20.90
C GLN A 316 0.63 26.46 20.30
N TYR A 317 0.23 25.35 19.65
CA TYR A 317 -1.11 25.21 19.09
C TYR A 317 -2.18 25.24 20.20
N HIS A 318 -1.99 24.52 21.30
CA HIS A 318 -2.90 24.54 22.44
C HIS A 318 -2.91 25.88 23.19
N LYS A 319 -1.84 26.65 23.13
CA LYS A 319 -1.76 27.98 23.78
C LYS A 319 -2.55 29.02 23.03
N HIS A 320 -2.64 28.92 21.68
CA HIS A 320 -3.49 29.78 20.86
C HIS A 320 -5.00 29.43 20.98
N GLU A 321 -5.35 28.18 21.28
CA GLU A 321 -6.74 27.76 21.51
C GLU A 321 -7.34 28.26 22.83
N HIS A 322 -6.51 28.64 23.82
CA HIS A 322 -6.98 29.08 25.14
C HIS A 322 -7.12 30.60 25.29
N ASP A 323 -6.56 31.40 24.38
CA ASP A 323 -6.62 32.87 24.48
C ASP A 323 -7.79 33.49 23.68
N ASP A 324 -8.52 32.71 22.86
CA ASP A 324 -9.66 33.18 22.05
C ASP A 324 -11.00 32.79 22.67
N PHE A 325 -11.30 33.20 23.89
CA PHE A 325 -12.68 33.32 24.36
C PHE A 325 -13.22 34.69 23.92
N VAL A 326 -13.87 34.72 22.76
CA VAL A 326 -14.40 35.91 22.12
C VAL A 326 -15.92 35.92 22.08
N THR A 327 -16.49 37.09 22.11
CA THR A 327 -17.87 37.48 22.27
C THR A 327 -18.84 36.94 21.20
N GLU A 328 -20.14 36.93 21.50
CA GLU A 328 -21.28 36.34 20.77
C GLU A 328 -21.41 36.74 19.29
N GLU A 329 -20.86 37.88 18.86
CA GLU A 329 -20.85 38.31 17.45
C GLU A 329 -19.78 37.65 16.59
N GLU A 330 -18.67 37.21 17.17
CA GLU A 330 -17.64 36.42 16.48
C GLU A 330 -18.05 34.94 16.31
N HIS A 331 -18.96 34.44 17.14
CA HIS A 331 -19.51 33.09 17.02
C HIS A 331 -20.21 32.86 15.65
N ILE A 332 -20.90 33.86 15.11
CA ILE A 332 -21.62 33.72 13.83
C ILE A 332 -20.65 33.74 12.63
N LEU A 333 -19.56 34.50 12.72
CA LEU A 333 -18.50 34.48 11.69
C LEU A 333 -17.73 33.18 11.67
N HIS A 334 -17.45 32.61 12.85
CA HIS A 334 -16.81 31.29 12.98
C HIS A 334 -17.69 30.13 12.49
N GLU A 335 -19.01 30.20 12.58
CA GLU A 335 -19.93 29.21 12.01
C GLU A 335 -19.82 29.14 10.48
N VAL A 336 -19.74 30.29 9.80
CA VAL A 336 -19.64 30.32 8.32
C VAL A 336 -18.27 29.83 7.83
N GLU A 337 -17.17 30.17 8.53
CA GLU A 337 -15.84 29.69 8.25
C GLU A 337 -15.68 28.19 8.57
N ALA A 338 -16.31 27.69 9.64
CA ALA A 338 -16.32 26.28 10.01
C ALA A 338 -16.98 25.40 8.94
N HIS A 339 -18.08 25.84 8.34
CA HIS A 339 -18.75 25.13 7.24
C HIS A 339 -17.89 25.00 5.99
N GLN A 340 -17.18 26.05 5.61
CA GLN A 340 -16.26 26.03 4.47
C GLN A 340 -15.03 25.13 4.73
N LYS A 341 -14.66 24.96 5.99
CA LYS A 341 -13.52 24.17 6.44
C LYS A 341 -13.83 22.65 6.53
N LEU A 342 -15.05 22.28 6.93
CA LEU A 342 -15.48 20.87 7.05
C LEU A 342 -15.41 20.12 5.71
N SER A 343 -15.88 20.73 4.63
CA SER A 343 -15.86 20.14 3.28
C SER A 343 -14.46 19.98 2.67
N SER A 344 -13.45 20.63 3.24
CA SER A 344 -12.05 20.55 2.80
C SER A 344 -11.19 19.62 3.64
N MET A 345 -11.72 19.08 4.74
CA MET A 345 -11.00 18.17 5.66
C MET A 345 -10.91 16.77 5.07
N SER A 346 -9.76 16.13 5.26
CA SER A 346 -9.64 14.68 5.05
C SER A 346 -10.47 13.92 6.09
N GLU A 347 -10.80 12.66 5.82
CA GLU A 347 -11.60 11.81 6.73
C GLU A 347 -11.00 11.72 8.15
N ASN A 348 -9.68 11.61 8.25
CA ASN A 348 -8.98 11.57 9.54
C ASN A 348 -9.05 12.91 10.29
N GLU A 349 -8.91 14.02 9.58
CA GLU A 349 -9.02 15.37 10.17
C GLU A 349 -10.44 15.63 10.65
N LEU A 350 -11.46 15.27 9.85
CA LEU A 350 -12.86 15.38 10.23
C LEU A 350 -13.19 14.54 11.47
N HIS A 351 -12.67 13.31 11.52
CA HIS A 351 -12.87 12.43 12.68
C HIS A 351 -12.21 13.00 13.95
N LEU A 352 -10.98 13.52 13.86
CA LEU A 352 -10.29 14.16 14.97
C LEU A 352 -11.03 15.43 15.42
N PHE A 353 -11.48 16.24 14.49
CA PHE A 353 -12.25 17.45 14.76
C PHE A 353 -13.55 17.12 15.47
N LEU A 354 -14.37 16.19 14.96
CA LEU A 354 -15.63 15.80 15.59
C LEU A 354 -15.43 15.16 16.97
N ASN A 355 -14.32 14.45 17.18
CA ASN A 355 -14.02 13.85 18.48
C ASN A 355 -13.59 14.88 19.55
N SER A 356 -13.22 16.08 19.16
CA SER A 356 -12.92 17.16 20.13
C SER A 356 -14.17 17.69 20.83
N PHE A 357 -15.37 17.47 20.27
CA PHE A 357 -16.62 17.89 20.86
C PHE A 357 -17.22 16.83 21.77
N SER A 358 -17.68 17.26 22.95
CA SER A 358 -18.38 16.44 23.96
C SER A 358 -19.85 16.84 24.13
N GLU A 359 -20.29 17.95 23.59
CA GLU A 359 -21.64 18.48 23.73
C GLU A 359 -22.51 18.12 22.52
N VAL A 360 -23.59 17.37 22.78
CA VAL A 360 -24.54 16.88 21.75
C VAL A 360 -25.27 18.04 21.09
N ASP A 361 -25.68 19.04 21.85
CA ASP A 361 -26.44 20.18 21.34
C ASP A 361 -25.65 20.99 20.32
N TYR A 362 -24.33 21.12 20.50
CA TYR A 362 -23.46 21.80 19.55
C TYR A 362 -23.28 21.00 18.27
N LEU A 363 -23.04 19.70 18.38
CA LEU A 363 -22.95 18.81 17.21
C LEU A 363 -24.25 18.76 16.42
N HIS A 364 -25.39 18.86 17.11
CA HIS A 364 -26.70 18.88 16.46
C HIS A 364 -26.91 20.16 15.62
N LYS A 365 -26.47 21.32 16.14
CA LYS A 365 -26.48 22.57 15.37
C LYS A 365 -25.62 22.49 14.10
N ILE A 366 -24.42 21.89 14.20
CA ILE A 366 -23.56 21.69 13.04
C ILE A 366 -24.23 20.73 12.04
N PHE A 367 -24.86 19.65 12.50
CA PHE A 367 -25.59 18.71 11.66
C PHE A 367 -26.72 19.39 10.86
N ASP A 368 -27.48 20.25 11.51
CA ASP A 368 -28.63 20.95 10.88
C ASP A 368 -28.18 21.99 9.86
N ALA A 369 -27.05 22.63 10.09
CA ALA A 369 -26.47 23.63 9.21
C ALA A 369 -25.71 23.03 8.01
N GLU A 370 -25.20 21.79 8.14
CA GLU A 370 -24.41 21.12 7.11
C GLU A 370 -25.29 20.60 5.95
N LYS A 371 -24.81 20.77 4.71
CA LYS A 371 -25.51 20.32 3.50
C LYS A 371 -24.96 19.03 2.92
N ASP A 372 -23.68 18.73 3.18
CA ASP A 372 -23.04 17.52 2.69
C ASP A 372 -23.49 16.32 3.49
N ASN A 373 -24.16 15.38 2.83
CA ASN A 373 -24.70 14.18 3.48
C ASN A 373 -23.63 13.26 4.06
N TYR A 374 -22.41 13.26 3.51
CA TYR A 374 -21.30 12.50 4.05
C TYR A 374 -20.86 13.08 5.40
N ILE A 375 -20.67 14.40 5.47
CA ILE A 375 -20.28 15.08 6.71
C ILE A 375 -21.40 14.95 7.76
N ARG A 376 -22.66 15.12 7.37
CA ARG A 376 -23.81 14.89 8.25
C ARG A 376 -23.83 13.47 8.83
N CYS A 377 -23.47 12.47 8.02
CA CYS A 377 -23.37 11.08 8.52
C CYS A 377 -22.27 10.95 9.58
N ARG A 378 -21.11 11.56 9.39
CA ARG A 378 -20.01 11.53 10.38
C ARG A 378 -20.36 12.28 11.67
N ILE A 379 -21.10 13.38 11.57
CA ILE A 379 -21.60 14.12 12.75
C ILE A 379 -22.64 13.25 13.50
N ALA A 380 -23.58 12.64 12.78
CA ALA A 380 -24.58 11.75 13.39
C ALA A 380 -23.90 10.54 14.07
N ASP A 381 -22.83 10.02 13.51
CA ASP A 381 -22.01 8.96 14.10
C ASP A 381 -21.35 9.40 15.41
N ARG A 382 -20.83 10.63 15.45
CA ARG A 382 -20.27 11.18 16.68
C ARG A 382 -21.36 11.40 17.74
N ILE A 383 -22.50 11.96 17.36
CA ILE A 383 -23.66 12.12 18.27
C ILE A 383 -24.10 10.75 18.79
N PHE A 384 -24.12 9.71 17.96
CA PHE A 384 -24.45 8.34 18.39
C PHE A 384 -23.50 7.80 19.47
N GLN A 385 -22.22 8.16 19.42
CA GLN A 385 -21.26 7.76 20.46
C GLN A 385 -21.51 8.47 21.79
N LEU A 386 -22.04 9.69 21.77
CA LEU A 386 -22.31 10.51 22.96
C LEU A 386 -23.74 10.28 23.49
N ASP A 387 -24.72 10.27 22.61
CA ASP A 387 -26.13 9.97 22.87
C ASP A 387 -26.67 9.03 21.77
N PRO A 388 -26.75 7.72 22.07
CA PRO A 388 -27.20 6.73 21.10
C PRO A 388 -28.63 6.97 20.56
N ASN A 389 -29.52 7.56 21.35
CA ASN A 389 -30.91 7.74 20.94
C ASN A 389 -31.03 8.87 19.91
N THR A 390 -30.43 10.02 20.18
CA THR A 390 -30.38 11.15 19.26
C THR A 390 -29.65 10.77 17.99
N GLY A 391 -28.46 10.13 18.08
CA GLY A 391 -27.69 9.73 16.92
C GLY A 391 -28.41 8.75 15.99
N LEU A 392 -29.12 7.75 16.53
CA LEU A 392 -29.94 6.83 15.73
C LEU A 392 -31.05 7.54 14.98
N THR A 393 -31.74 8.49 15.65
CA THR A 393 -32.78 9.28 15.02
C THR A 393 -32.25 10.08 13.84
N LEU A 394 -31.11 10.73 14.00
CA LEU A 394 -30.45 11.49 12.93
C LEU A 394 -30.03 10.59 11.74
N LEU A 395 -29.50 9.39 12.01
CA LEU A 395 -29.11 8.44 10.96
C LEU A 395 -30.34 7.95 10.16
N VAL A 396 -31.48 7.69 10.81
CA VAL A 396 -32.71 7.28 10.09
C VAL A 396 -33.29 8.46 9.30
N ASN A 397 -33.31 9.67 9.85
CA ASN A 397 -33.72 10.87 9.12
C ASN A 397 -32.81 11.14 7.91
N LEU A 398 -31.52 10.85 8.04
CA LEU A 398 -30.59 11.01 6.92
C LEU A 398 -30.89 10.01 5.80
N LEU A 399 -31.35 8.79 6.08
CA LEU A 399 -31.79 7.84 5.05
C LEU A 399 -32.97 8.37 4.21
N GLU A 400 -33.83 9.21 4.79
CA GLU A 400 -34.97 9.80 4.09
C GLU A 400 -34.57 10.92 3.12
N THR A 401 -33.46 11.59 3.39
CA THR A 401 -33.01 12.76 2.62
C THR A 401 -31.78 12.51 1.74
N CYS A 402 -31.06 11.42 1.97
CA CYS A 402 -29.85 11.07 1.25
C CYS A 402 -30.17 10.35 -0.07
N ASP A 403 -29.53 10.79 -1.17
CA ASP A 403 -29.66 10.15 -2.48
C ASP A 403 -28.42 9.33 -2.88
N ILE A 404 -27.42 9.23 -2.00
CA ILE A 404 -26.14 8.55 -2.26
C ILE A 404 -26.25 7.07 -1.84
N PRO A 405 -26.29 6.10 -2.79
CA PRO A 405 -26.51 4.67 -2.46
C PRO A 405 -25.47 4.08 -1.52
N PHE A 406 -24.19 4.44 -1.69
CA PHE A 406 -23.12 3.98 -0.81
C PHE A 406 -23.32 4.43 0.65
N LEU A 407 -23.70 5.69 0.86
CA LEU A 407 -23.94 6.23 2.19
C LEU A 407 -25.20 5.62 2.83
N LYS A 408 -26.25 5.39 2.02
CA LYS A 408 -27.43 4.64 2.47
C LYS A 408 -27.06 3.24 2.95
N GLU A 409 -26.20 2.52 2.21
CA GLU A 409 -25.77 1.17 2.60
C GLU A 409 -25.00 1.19 3.92
N GLU A 410 -24.06 2.15 4.10
CA GLU A 410 -23.30 2.30 5.34
C GLU A 410 -24.21 2.53 6.55
N ILE A 411 -25.18 3.46 6.43
CA ILE A 411 -26.16 3.75 7.49
C ILE A 411 -27.01 2.52 7.78
N VAL A 412 -27.53 1.85 6.74
CA VAL A 412 -28.38 0.66 6.90
C VAL A 412 -27.62 -0.48 7.55
N GLN A 413 -26.37 -0.74 7.18
CA GLN A 413 -25.55 -1.77 7.83
C GLN A 413 -25.34 -1.46 9.32
N LYS A 414 -25.09 -0.20 9.65
CA LYS A 414 -24.94 0.24 11.04
C LYS A 414 -26.23 0.02 11.84
N LEU A 415 -27.38 0.42 11.29
CA LEU A 415 -28.67 0.22 11.90
C LEU A 415 -29.00 -1.27 12.09
N ARG A 416 -28.68 -2.11 11.10
CA ARG A 416 -28.82 -3.58 11.18
C ARG A 416 -27.97 -4.18 12.30
N ASN A 417 -26.71 -3.74 12.42
CA ASN A 417 -25.80 -4.24 13.45
C ASN A 417 -26.28 -3.89 14.86
N ILE A 418 -26.95 -2.74 15.03
CA ILE A 418 -27.46 -2.26 16.33
C ILE A 418 -28.79 -2.90 16.66
N SER A 419 -29.70 -3.05 15.69
CA SER A 419 -31.07 -3.56 15.93
C SER A 419 -31.18 -5.07 15.88
N GLY A 420 -30.28 -5.75 15.16
CA GLY A 420 -30.39 -7.16 14.78
C GLY A 420 -31.46 -7.43 13.71
N GLU A 421 -32.12 -6.38 13.18
CA GLU A 421 -33.25 -6.47 12.25
C GLU A 421 -32.88 -5.99 10.86
N ASN A 422 -33.49 -6.64 9.86
CA ASN A 422 -33.37 -6.23 8.46
C ASN A 422 -34.78 -5.90 7.93
N PHE A 423 -35.20 -4.66 8.04
CA PHE A 423 -36.54 -4.24 7.63
C PHE A 423 -36.77 -4.17 6.13
N ASN A 424 -35.91 -4.87 5.33
CA ASN A 424 -35.97 -4.93 3.87
C ASN A 424 -35.80 -3.57 3.17
N TYR A 425 -34.99 -2.69 3.74
CA TYR A 425 -34.59 -1.46 3.08
C TYR A 425 -33.70 -1.80 1.88
N ASP A 426 -34.03 -1.28 0.70
CA ASP A 426 -33.28 -1.46 -0.54
C ASP A 426 -32.62 -0.12 -0.93
N VAL A 427 -31.31 -0.06 -0.86
CA VAL A 427 -30.53 1.16 -1.08
C VAL A 427 -30.59 1.68 -2.53
N PHE A 428 -30.97 0.81 -3.48
CA PHE A 428 -31.07 1.14 -4.89
C PHE A 428 -32.46 1.62 -5.29
N LYS A 429 -33.45 1.53 -4.39
CA LYS A 429 -34.80 2.02 -4.59
C LYS A 429 -34.95 3.47 -4.12
N GLU A 430 -35.91 4.15 -4.71
CA GLU A 430 -36.29 5.50 -4.25
C GLU A 430 -36.87 5.46 -2.82
N ASN A 431 -36.79 6.59 -2.13
CA ASN A 431 -37.24 6.66 -0.74
C ASN A 431 -38.76 6.39 -0.61
N GLU A 432 -39.54 6.64 -1.65
CA GLU A 432 -40.96 6.31 -1.70
C GLU A 432 -41.23 4.79 -1.60
N ASP A 433 -40.45 3.98 -2.24
CA ASP A 433 -40.50 2.50 -2.22
C ASP A 433 -40.03 1.92 -0.86
N ASN A 434 -39.19 2.68 -0.16
CA ASN A 434 -38.65 2.32 1.15
C ASN A 434 -39.44 2.83 2.35
N LYS A 435 -40.57 3.54 2.12
CA LYS A 435 -41.41 4.12 3.21
C LYS A 435 -41.78 3.11 4.30
N VAL A 436 -42.05 1.87 3.94
CA VAL A 436 -42.43 0.82 4.90
C VAL A 436 -41.23 0.44 5.78
N ALA A 437 -40.07 0.36 5.20
CA ALA A 437 -38.83 0.04 5.93
C ALA A 437 -38.43 1.20 6.87
N LEU A 438 -38.50 2.44 6.39
CA LEU A 438 -38.21 3.65 7.16
C LEU A 438 -39.17 3.78 8.34
N LYS A 439 -40.46 3.54 8.14
CA LYS A 439 -41.46 3.55 9.23
C LYS A 439 -41.12 2.50 10.31
N LYS A 440 -40.70 1.31 9.91
CA LYS A 440 -40.26 0.28 10.85
C LYS A 440 -39.01 0.69 11.66
N TRP A 441 -38.06 1.40 11.04
CA TRP A 441 -36.93 1.95 11.75
C TRP A 441 -37.35 3.00 12.78
N HIS A 442 -38.26 3.93 12.42
CA HIS A 442 -38.79 4.91 13.35
C HIS A 442 -39.58 4.27 14.50
N ASP A 443 -40.43 3.30 14.20
CA ASP A 443 -41.19 2.57 15.22
C ASP A 443 -40.26 1.82 16.21
N TRP A 444 -39.16 1.25 15.68
CA TRP A 444 -38.17 0.58 16.49
C TRP A 444 -37.42 1.55 17.42
N ILE A 445 -36.98 2.73 16.90
CA ILE A 445 -36.32 3.77 17.69
C ILE A 445 -37.27 4.28 18.78
N ASN A 446 -38.54 4.60 18.45
CA ASN A 446 -39.51 5.10 19.38
C ASN A 446 -39.82 4.08 20.52
N LYS A 447 -39.88 2.79 20.18
CA LYS A 447 -40.05 1.73 21.17
C LYS A 447 -38.82 1.62 22.09
N ARG A 448 -37.63 1.80 21.59
CA ARG A 448 -36.39 1.80 22.37
C ARG A 448 -36.29 3.01 23.31
N ASN A 449 -36.69 4.20 22.84
CA ASN A 449 -36.68 5.45 23.60
C ASN A 449 -37.79 5.46 24.70
N GLY A 450 -38.90 4.74 24.52
CA GLY A 450 -39.96 4.63 25.50
C GLY A 450 -39.75 3.54 26.56
N GLN A 451 -38.67 2.77 26.48
CA GLN A 451 -38.29 1.74 27.45
C GLN A 451 -37.21 2.22 28.45
N ASN A 452 -36.69 3.42 28.33
CA ASN A 452 -35.83 4.12 29.27
C ASN A 452 -36.62 5.22 29.94
#